data_5b6d728d45183a794a5aa1cdf33b3319
#
_entry.id   5b6d728d45183a794a5aa1cdf33b3319
#
_cell.length_a   1.000
_cell.length_b   1.000
_cell.length_c   1.000
_cell.angle_alpha   90.00
_cell.angle_beta   90.00
_cell.angle_gamma   90.00
#
_symmetry.space_group_name_H-M   'P 1'
#
loop_
_entity.id
_entity.type
_entity.pdbx_description
1 polymer ?
#
loop_
_entity_poly.entity_id
_entity_poly.type
_entity_poly.pdbx_seq_one_letter_code
_entity_poly.pdbx_strand_id
1 'polypeptide(L)'
;MVLSECKSLYQEQRFIEARLVHDFLSTGWGVHFIEPGGQDHPVTDTYGNPCSFDSLQQAEAIVHQVGNCPIAIDSLFRFAER
;
A
#
# COMPACT_ATOMS: atom_id res chain seq x y z
N MET A 1 7.31 5.55 4.20
CA MET A 1 7.47 6.52 3.10
C MET A 1 6.21 7.37 3.00
N VAL A 2 6.35 8.68 3.04
CA VAL A 2 5.19 9.56 2.95
C VAL A 2 4.63 9.60 1.53
N LEU A 3 3.36 9.99 1.41
CA LEU A 3 2.63 9.93 0.14
C LEU A 3 3.29 10.75 -0.95
N SER A 4 3.83 11.93 -0.62
CA SER A 4 4.50 12.78 -1.61
C SER A 4 5.74 12.10 -2.19
N GLU A 5 6.48 11.36 -1.39
CA GLU A 5 7.62 10.60 -1.88
C GLU A 5 7.17 9.45 -2.78
N CYS A 6 6.06 8.80 -2.43
CA CYS A 6 5.50 7.75 -3.27
C CYS A 6 5.14 8.29 -4.65
N LYS A 7 4.53 9.48 -4.71
CA LYS A 7 4.19 10.10 -5.99
C LYS A 7 5.41 10.38 -6.83
N SER A 8 6.48 10.89 -6.20
CA SER A 8 7.74 11.16 -6.91
C SER A 8 8.36 9.90 -7.47
N LEU A 9 8.41 8.84 -6.68
CA LEU A 9 9.00 7.57 -7.12
C LEU A 9 8.16 6.91 -8.20
N TYR A 10 6.83 7.04 -8.12
CA TYR A 10 5.98 6.54 -9.19
C TYR A 10 6.28 7.23 -10.52
N GLN A 11 6.46 8.55 -10.49
CA GLN A 11 6.78 9.30 -11.69
C GLN A 11 8.12 8.88 -12.29
N GLU A 12 9.03 8.37 -11.45
CA GLU A 12 10.30 7.82 -11.91
C GLU A 12 10.19 6.35 -12.32
N GLN A 13 8.98 5.81 -12.35
CA GLN A 13 8.71 4.44 -12.74
C GLN A 13 9.42 3.42 -11.84
N ARG A 14 9.50 3.73 -10.54
CA ARG A 14 10.19 2.90 -9.56
C ARG A 14 9.30 1.79 -9.00
N PHE A 15 7.99 1.87 -9.17
CA PHE A 15 7.06 0.90 -8.59
C PHE A 15 6.44 0.01 -9.66
N ILE A 16 6.30 -1.29 -9.37
CA ILE A 16 5.65 -2.24 -10.27
C ILE A 16 4.25 -2.60 -9.82
N GLU A 17 3.95 -2.44 -8.54
CA GLU A 17 2.60 -2.72 -8.05
C GLU A 17 2.37 -2.01 -6.71
N ALA A 18 1.10 -1.91 -6.34
CA ALA A 18 0.69 -1.50 -5.02
C ALA A 18 0.02 -2.70 -4.35
N ARG A 19 0.35 -2.96 -3.09
CA ARG A 19 -0.21 -4.06 -2.34
C ARG A 19 -1.03 -3.52 -1.18
N LEU A 20 -2.29 -3.93 -1.10
CA LEU A 20 -3.18 -3.55 -0.01
C LEU A 20 -3.20 -4.69 0.98
N VAL A 21 -2.75 -4.43 2.21
CA VAL A 21 -2.56 -5.44 3.24
C VAL A 21 -3.54 -5.22 4.38
N HIS A 22 -4.32 -6.21 4.69
CA HIS A 22 -5.25 -6.18 5.81
C HIS A 22 -4.64 -6.94 6.99
N ASP A 23 -4.43 -6.25 8.09
CA ASP A 23 -3.89 -6.86 9.30
C ASP A 23 -5.05 -7.29 10.18
N PHE A 24 -5.12 -8.58 10.50
CA PHE A 24 -6.20 -9.09 11.32
C PHE A 24 -6.13 -8.58 12.77
N LEU A 25 -4.99 -8.07 13.20
CA LEU A 25 -4.85 -7.48 14.52
C LEU A 25 -5.40 -6.06 14.59
N SER A 26 -5.74 -5.48 13.45
CA SER A 26 -6.37 -4.17 13.37
C SER A 26 -7.46 -4.22 12.33
N THR A 27 -8.31 -3.20 12.32
CA THR A 27 -9.41 -3.14 11.34
C THR A 27 -9.04 -2.39 10.07
N GLY A 28 -7.79 -1.96 9.98
CA GLY A 28 -7.37 -1.10 8.89
C GLY A 28 -6.67 -1.82 7.76
N TRP A 29 -6.51 -1.11 6.65
CA TRP A 29 -5.76 -1.56 5.50
C TRP A 29 -4.50 -0.71 5.36
N GLY A 30 -3.36 -1.38 5.14
CA GLY A 30 -2.11 -0.71 4.82
C GLY A 30 -1.90 -0.68 3.31
N VAL A 31 -1.17 0.32 2.84
CA VAL A 31 -0.81 0.44 1.42
C VAL A 31 0.70 0.32 1.31
N HIS A 32 1.16 -0.59 0.48
CA HIS A 32 2.59 -0.82 0.24
C HIS A 32 2.86 -0.71 -1.25
N PHE A 33 3.91 0.02 -1.61
CA PHE A 33 4.36 0.10 -3.00
C PHE A 33 5.59 -0.77 -3.16
N ILE A 34 5.62 -1.56 -4.22
CA ILE A 34 6.64 -2.59 -4.43
C ILE A 34 7.52 -2.19 -5.61
N GLU A 35 8.82 -2.19 -5.41
CA GLU A 35 9.80 -1.97 -6.48
C GLU A 35 10.14 -3.27 -7.20
N PRO A 36 10.70 -3.20 -8.42
CA PRO A 36 11.04 -4.39 -9.20
C PRO A 36 11.93 -5.39 -8.47
N GLY A 37 12.77 -4.92 -7.56
CA GLY A 37 13.63 -5.81 -6.77
C GLY A 37 12.94 -6.47 -5.61
N GLY A 38 11.63 -6.22 -5.42
CA GLY A 38 10.89 -6.79 -4.30
C GLY A 38 10.88 -5.92 -3.05
N GLN A 39 11.50 -4.76 -3.10
CA GLN A 39 11.51 -3.85 -1.95
C GLN A 39 10.11 -3.30 -1.70
N ASP A 40 9.73 -3.28 -0.44
CA ASP A 40 8.40 -2.93 0.03
C ASP A 40 8.47 -1.58 0.72
N HIS A 41 7.65 -0.62 0.27
CA HIS A 41 7.60 0.73 0.83
C HIS A 41 6.20 1.01 1.37
N PRO A 42 5.98 0.81 2.67
CA PRO A 42 4.68 1.14 3.26
C PRO A 42 4.45 2.64 3.26
N VAL A 43 3.21 3.05 3.02
CA VAL A 43 2.83 4.45 3.13
C VAL A 43 2.78 4.81 4.61
N THR A 44 3.46 5.89 4.98
CA THR A 44 3.56 6.35 6.36
C THR A 44 3.15 7.81 6.46
N ASP A 45 2.94 8.27 7.69
CA ASP A 45 2.80 9.69 7.97
C ASP A 45 4.18 10.34 8.06
N THR A 46 4.22 11.64 8.38
CA THR A 46 5.47 12.38 8.44
C THR A 46 6.37 11.97 9.60
N TYR A 47 5.84 11.20 10.53
CA TYR A 47 6.62 10.68 11.67
C TYR A 47 7.11 9.25 11.43
N GLY A 48 6.81 8.68 10.27
CA GLY A 48 7.25 7.34 9.95
C GLY A 48 6.30 6.24 10.43
N ASN A 49 5.14 6.59 10.98
CA ASN A 49 4.17 5.60 11.43
C ASN A 49 3.35 5.11 10.25
N PRO A 50 3.12 3.79 10.12
CA PRO A 50 2.30 3.27 9.02
C PRO A 50 0.90 3.86 9.04
N CYS A 51 0.42 4.28 7.87
CA CYS A 51 -0.95 4.75 7.73
C CYS A 51 -1.89 3.56 7.64
N SER A 52 -3.04 3.68 8.29
CA SER A 52 -4.08 2.67 8.24
C SER A 52 -5.35 3.31 7.70
N PHE A 53 -5.97 2.68 6.72
CA PHE A 53 -7.18 3.19 6.08
C PHE A 53 -8.37 2.32 6.48
N ASP A 54 -9.51 2.95 6.72
CA ASP A 54 -10.66 2.26 7.30
C ASP A 54 -11.30 1.24 6.37
N SER A 55 -11.15 1.41 5.07
CA SER A 55 -11.77 0.52 4.12
C SER A 55 -10.85 0.25 2.94
N LEU A 56 -11.13 -0.83 2.23
CA LEU A 56 -10.43 -1.17 1.01
C LEU A 56 -10.55 -0.04 -0.02
N GLN A 57 -11.72 0.57 -0.11
CA GLN A 57 -11.96 1.66 -1.05
C GLN A 57 -11.08 2.87 -0.76
N GLN A 58 -10.90 3.22 0.51
CA GLN A 58 -10.01 4.30 0.88
C GLN A 58 -8.56 3.99 0.52
N ALA A 59 -8.13 2.76 0.76
CA ALA A 59 -6.78 2.34 0.42
C ALA A 59 -6.56 2.40 -1.09
N GLU A 60 -7.53 1.94 -1.87
CA GLU A 60 -7.45 2.03 -3.34
C GLU A 60 -7.39 3.48 -3.81
N ALA A 61 -8.15 4.37 -3.17
CA ALA A 61 -8.13 5.79 -3.53
C ALA A 61 -6.74 6.39 -3.32
N ILE A 62 -6.03 5.98 -2.27
CA ILE A 62 -4.67 6.44 -2.03
C ILE A 62 -3.73 5.97 -3.14
N VAL A 63 -3.87 4.73 -3.59
CA VAL A 63 -3.07 4.23 -4.70
C VAL A 63 -3.31 5.08 -5.95
N HIS A 64 -4.57 5.41 -6.25
CA HIS A 64 -4.90 6.20 -7.42
C HIS A 64 -4.38 7.63 -7.33
N GLN A 65 -4.20 8.17 -6.13
CA GLN A 65 -3.57 9.47 -5.97
C GLN A 65 -2.09 9.43 -6.35
N VAL A 66 -1.45 8.30 -6.17
CA VAL A 66 -0.04 8.13 -6.55
C VAL A 66 0.08 7.88 -8.05
N GLY A 67 -0.73 6.99 -8.60
CA GLY A 67 -0.70 6.66 -10.01
C GLY A 67 -1.48 5.40 -10.33
N ASN A 68 -1.32 4.90 -11.54
CA ASN A 68 -2.05 3.73 -12.05
C ASN A 68 -1.25 2.45 -11.86
N CYS A 69 -0.84 2.16 -10.64
CA CYS A 69 -0.18 0.90 -10.35
C CYS A 69 -1.18 -0.25 -10.38
N PRO A 70 -0.77 -1.44 -10.85
CA PRO A 70 -1.57 -2.64 -10.59
C PRO A 70 -1.74 -2.83 -9.08
N ILE A 71 -2.93 -3.24 -8.67
CA ILE A 71 -3.26 -3.40 -7.26
C ILE A 71 -3.40 -4.88 -6.94
N ALA A 72 -2.64 -5.34 -5.94
CA ALA A 72 -2.79 -6.67 -5.37
C ALA A 72 -3.35 -6.54 -3.97
N ILE A 73 -4.29 -7.40 -3.61
CA ILE A 73 -4.90 -7.40 -2.29
C ILE A 73 -4.37 -8.60 -1.54
N ASP A 74 -3.82 -8.34 -0.35
CA ASP A 74 -3.28 -9.39 0.50
C ASP A 74 -3.96 -9.31 1.85
N SER A 75 -4.61 -10.39 2.26
CA SER A 75 -5.32 -10.47 3.53
C SER A 75 -4.80 -11.64 4.32
N LEU A 76 -4.52 -11.40 5.60
CA LEU A 76 -4.09 -12.45 6.50
C LEU A 76 -5.17 -13.46 6.79
N PHE A 77 -6.43 -13.12 6.51
CA PHE A 77 -7.52 -14.06 6.67
C PHE A 77 -7.54 -15.15 5.61
N ARG A 78 -6.72 -15.05 4.59
CA ARG A 78 -6.67 -16.05 3.53
C ARG A 78 -6.35 -17.44 4.06
N PHE A 79 -5.66 -17.51 5.17
CA PHE A 79 -5.29 -18.79 5.74
C PHE A 79 -6.49 -19.58 6.24
N ALA A 80 -7.55 -18.90 6.62
CA ALA A 80 -8.75 -19.54 7.14
C ALA A 80 -9.55 -20.24 6.06
N GLU A 81 -9.24 -20.00 4.81
CA GLU A 81 -9.98 -20.57 3.69
C GLU A 81 -9.51 -21.97 3.29
N ARG A 82 -8.52 -22.47 3.97
CA ARG A 82 -7.96 -23.77 3.61
C ARG A 82 -8.60 -24.94 4.32
#